data_fc1d191641c9c2c0ccce54be3d648b9c
#
_entry.id   fc1d191641c9c2c0ccce54be3d648b9c
#
_cell.length_a   1.000
_cell.length_b   1.000
_cell.length_c   1.000
_cell.angle_alpha   90.00
_cell.angle_beta   90.00
_cell.angle_gamma   90.00
#
_symmetry.space_group_name_H-M   'P 1'
#
loop_
_entity.id
_entity.type
_entity.pdbx_description
1 polymer ?
#
loop_
_entity_poly.entity_id
_entity_poly.type
_entity_poly.pdbx_seq_one_letter_code
_entity_poly.pdbx_strand_id
1 'polypeptide(L)'
;MRTITALFVGLGSIGTRHLKNLTNLCADRGWTLQADALRSDPSRPLRDGVAALLHAQYTDLADAPAHYDMVFITNPTSLHADALTRVRGRGGALFIEKPIFSAEQTGLDLADCLPAGQKAYVAAPMRWCGVMLALKDRLPGLHPYCARVICS
;
A
#
# COMPACT_ATOMS: atom_id res chain seq x y z
N MET A 1 -17.98 -5.93 17.01
CA MET A 1 -16.53 -5.80 16.75
C MET A 1 -16.36 -5.57 15.25
N ARG A 2 -15.59 -4.57 14.83
CA ARG A 2 -15.42 -4.25 13.40
C ARG A 2 -14.38 -5.18 12.79
N THR A 3 -14.69 -5.79 11.65
CA THR A 3 -13.73 -6.53 10.84
C THR A 3 -13.28 -5.66 9.67
N ILE A 4 -11.99 -5.65 9.41
CA ILE A 4 -11.35 -5.02 8.25
C ILE A 4 -10.81 -6.12 7.35
N THR A 5 -11.16 -6.09 6.08
CA THR A 5 -10.63 -7.00 5.07
C THR A 5 -9.57 -6.28 4.23
N ALA A 6 -8.41 -6.89 4.03
CA ALA A 6 -7.31 -6.29 3.28
C ALA A 6 -6.64 -7.30 2.34
N LEU A 7 -6.39 -6.88 1.10
CA LEU A 7 -5.61 -7.65 0.12
C LEU A 7 -4.22 -7.03 -0.03
N PHE A 8 -3.17 -7.82 0.11
CA PHE A 8 -1.79 -7.42 -0.18
C PHE A 8 -1.34 -8.01 -1.51
N VAL A 9 -1.16 -7.17 -2.52
CA VAL A 9 -0.57 -7.57 -3.80
C VAL A 9 0.95 -7.50 -3.66
N GLY A 10 1.55 -8.67 -3.42
CA GLY A 10 2.96 -8.82 -3.09
C GLY A 10 3.25 -8.69 -1.59
N LEU A 11 4.02 -9.64 -1.06
CA LEU A 11 4.49 -9.67 0.33
C LEU A 11 6.02 -9.71 0.41
N GLY A 12 6.67 -8.78 -0.28
CA GLY A 12 8.09 -8.49 -0.09
C GLY A 12 8.35 -7.79 1.25
N SER A 13 9.53 -7.19 1.41
CA SER A 13 9.89 -6.51 2.67
C SER A 13 8.91 -5.40 3.05
N ILE A 14 8.50 -4.60 2.07
CA ILE A 14 7.59 -3.47 2.33
C ILE A 14 6.15 -3.93 2.58
N GLY A 15 5.64 -4.89 1.81
CA GLY A 15 4.32 -5.47 2.03
C GLY A 15 4.20 -6.12 3.40
N THR A 16 5.23 -6.87 3.82
CA THR A 16 5.32 -7.42 5.19
C THR A 16 5.28 -6.35 6.27
N ARG A 17 5.99 -5.23 6.05
CA ARG A 17 5.99 -4.11 7.00
C ARG A 17 4.62 -3.49 7.13
N HIS A 18 3.92 -3.26 6.01
CA HIS A 18 2.56 -2.72 6.02
C HIS A 18 1.56 -3.68 6.65
N LEU A 19 1.67 -4.98 6.39
CA LEU A 19 0.83 -5.98 7.03
C LEU A 19 0.97 -5.94 8.55
N LYS A 20 2.21 -5.96 9.08
CA LYS A 20 2.48 -5.86 10.52
C LYS A 20 1.92 -4.56 11.12
N ASN A 21 2.12 -3.43 10.44
CA ASN A 21 1.60 -2.14 10.89
C ASN A 21 0.07 -2.12 10.93
N LEU A 22 -0.59 -2.67 9.90
CA LEU A 22 -2.06 -2.75 9.88
C LEU A 22 -2.60 -3.69 10.96
N THR A 23 -1.92 -4.81 11.21
CA THR A 23 -2.27 -5.75 12.28
C THR A 23 -2.23 -5.05 13.63
N ASN A 24 -1.14 -4.35 13.94
CA ASN A 24 -1.01 -3.59 15.19
C ASN A 24 -2.09 -2.51 15.30
N LEU A 25 -2.31 -1.75 14.24
CA LEU A 25 -3.33 -0.69 14.22
C LEU A 25 -4.74 -1.24 14.46
N CYS A 26 -5.07 -2.39 13.89
CA CYS A 26 -6.36 -3.04 14.13
C CYS A 26 -6.47 -3.51 15.58
N ALA A 27 -5.42 -4.11 16.13
CA ALA A 27 -5.38 -4.55 17.53
C ALA A 27 -5.58 -3.37 18.50
N ASP A 28 -4.85 -2.26 18.30
CA ASP A 28 -4.97 -1.05 19.12
C ASP A 28 -6.37 -0.45 19.11
N ARG A 29 -7.13 -0.69 18.03
CA ARG A 29 -8.52 -0.21 17.88
C ARG A 29 -9.58 -1.22 18.26
N GLY A 30 -9.20 -2.41 18.71
CA GLY A 30 -10.12 -3.51 19.00
C GLY A 30 -10.87 -4.02 17.77
N TRP A 31 -10.23 -3.94 16.59
CA TRP A 31 -10.76 -4.44 15.32
C TRP A 31 -10.11 -5.77 14.96
N THR A 32 -10.85 -6.61 14.21
CA THR A 32 -10.31 -7.83 13.61
C THR A 32 -9.78 -7.53 12.22
N LEU A 33 -8.56 -7.99 11.90
CA LEU A 33 -8.02 -7.94 10.56
C LEU A 33 -8.15 -9.31 9.89
N GLN A 34 -8.70 -9.36 8.69
CA GLN A 34 -8.62 -10.48 7.75
C GLN A 34 -7.75 -10.02 6.57
N ALA A 35 -6.47 -10.39 6.61
CA ALA A 35 -5.52 -10.02 5.59
C ALA A 35 -5.25 -11.18 4.66
N ASP A 36 -5.48 -10.98 3.37
CA ASP A 36 -5.17 -11.93 2.31
C ASP A 36 -3.95 -11.45 1.50
N ALA A 37 -3.25 -12.38 0.89
CA ALA A 37 -2.11 -12.08 0.03
C ALA A 37 -2.29 -12.65 -1.37
N LEU A 38 -2.07 -11.82 -2.40
CA LEU A 38 -1.90 -12.26 -3.77
C LEU A 38 -0.40 -12.39 -4.06
N ARG A 39 0.07 -13.61 -4.38
CA ARG A 39 1.47 -13.93 -4.58
C ARG A 39 1.67 -14.62 -5.92
N SER A 40 2.62 -14.16 -6.71
CA SER A 40 2.97 -14.79 -7.99
C SER A 40 3.64 -16.15 -7.83
N ASP A 41 4.32 -16.37 -6.71
CA ASP A 41 5.03 -17.61 -6.39
C ASP A 41 4.74 -18.03 -4.94
N PRO A 42 3.86 -18.99 -4.72
CA PRO A 42 3.52 -19.48 -3.39
C PRO A 42 4.63 -20.35 -2.78
N SER A 43 5.55 -20.90 -3.58
CA SER A 43 6.67 -21.72 -3.10
C SER A 43 7.73 -20.89 -2.39
N ARG A 44 7.84 -19.61 -2.71
CA ARG A 44 8.75 -18.69 -2.05
C ARG A 44 8.37 -18.52 -0.58
N PRO A 45 9.27 -18.82 0.38
CA PRO A 45 8.92 -18.73 1.79
C PRO A 45 8.56 -17.31 2.20
N LEU A 46 7.56 -17.20 3.06
CA LEU A 46 7.26 -15.95 3.75
C LEU A 46 8.30 -15.70 4.84
N ARG A 47 8.49 -14.44 5.20
CA ARG A 47 9.32 -14.08 6.35
C ARG A 47 8.70 -14.64 7.64
N ASP A 48 9.55 -14.87 8.65
CA ASP A 48 9.14 -15.43 9.93
C ASP A 48 7.95 -14.66 10.55
N GLY A 49 6.97 -15.43 10.99
CA GLY A 49 5.75 -14.94 11.62
C GLY A 49 4.73 -14.29 10.67
N VAL A 50 5.02 -14.11 9.39
CA VAL A 50 4.09 -13.47 8.44
C VAL A 50 2.93 -14.37 8.09
N ALA A 51 3.15 -15.67 7.97
CA ALA A 51 2.09 -16.62 7.66
C ALA A 51 0.96 -16.60 8.69
N ALA A 52 1.28 -16.43 9.96
CA ALA A 52 0.31 -16.36 11.06
C ALA A 52 -0.56 -15.08 11.04
N LEU A 53 -0.16 -14.06 10.30
CA LEU A 53 -0.91 -12.80 10.14
C LEU A 53 -1.89 -12.84 8.96
N LEU A 54 -1.81 -13.87 8.13
CA LEU A 54 -2.64 -13.99 6.93
C LEU A 54 -3.85 -14.87 7.21
N HIS A 55 -5.01 -14.44 6.70
CA HIS A 55 -6.21 -15.24 6.65
C HIS A 55 -6.15 -16.23 5.48
N ALA A 56 -5.73 -15.77 4.29
CA ALA A 56 -5.57 -16.61 3.10
C ALA A 56 -4.45 -16.12 2.16
N GLN A 57 -4.05 -17.01 1.23
CA GLN A 57 -3.10 -16.69 0.17
C GLN A 57 -3.64 -17.18 -1.17
N TYR A 58 -3.52 -16.35 -2.21
CA TYR A 58 -3.98 -16.63 -3.56
C TYR A 58 -2.86 -16.44 -4.56
N THR A 59 -2.89 -17.20 -5.64
CA THR A 59 -2.05 -17.00 -6.83
C THR A 59 -2.83 -16.37 -7.96
N ASP A 60 -4.14 -16.53 -7.97
CA ASP A 60 -5.06 -15.87 -8.89
C ASP A 60 -6.09 -15.04 -8.12
N LEU A 61 -6.43 -13.88 -8.67
CA LEU A 61 -7.49 -13.03 -8.15
C LEU A 61 -8.90 -13.63 -8.36
N ALA A 62 -9.06 -14.57 -9.28
CA ALA A 62 -10.32 -15.26 -9.49
C ALA A 62 -10.75 -16.07 -8.25
N ASP A 63 -9.78 -16.58 -7.49
CA ASP A 63 -10.01 -17.37 -6.27
C ASP A 63 -10.19 -16.49 -5.03
N ALA A 64 -9.84 -15.21 -5.12
CA ALA A 64 -9.92 -14.28 -3.99
C ALA A 64 -11.31 -13.62 -3.91
N PRO A 65 -11.71 -13.14 -2.71
CA PRO A 65 -12.93 -12.34 -2.54
C PRO A 65 -13.03 -11.20 -3.56
N ALA A 66 -14.25 -10.95 -4.04
CA ALA A 66 -14.51 -9.92 -5.05
C ALA A 66 -14.28 -8.50 -4.52
N HIS A 67 -14.33 -8.30 -3.20
CA HIS A 67 -14.19 -6.98 -2.59
C HIS A 67 -13.45 -7.03 -1.25
N TYR A 68 -12.65 -5.99 -0.99
CA TYR A 68 -11.93 -5.74 0.25
C TYR A 68 -12.16 -4.29 0.71
N ASP A 69 -12.06 -4.03 2.00
CA ASP A 69 -12.05 -2.65 2.52
C ASP A 69 -10.81 -1.89 2.02
N MET A 70 -9.67 -2.59 1.96
CA MET A 70 -8.39 -2.02 1.54
C MET A 70 -7.61 -2.97 0.61
N VAL A 71 -6.95 -2.41 -0.39
CA VAL A 71 -5.97 -3.14 -1.22
C VAL A 71 -4.63 -2.43 -1.16
N PHE A 72 -3.58 -3.18 -0.86
CA PHE A 72 -2.20 -2.70 -0.80
C PHE A 72 -1.43 -3.16 -2.03
N ILE A 73 -0.96 -2.22 -2.83
CA ILE A 73 -0.09 -2.48 -3.98
C ILE A 73 1.36 -2.35 -3.50
N THR A 74 2.00 -3.49 -3.24
CA THR A 74 3.32 -3.60 -2.61
C THR A 74 4.26 -4.57 -3.33
N ASN A 75 3.89 -4.95 -4.54
CA ASN A 75 4.70 -5.71 -5.48
C ASN A 75 5.81 -4.81 -6.10
N PRO A 76 6.72 -5.33 -6.92
CA PRO A 76 7.72 -4.51 -7.61
C PRO A 76 7.08 -3.41 -8.46
N THR A 77 7.70 -2.22 -8.47
CA THR A 77 7.17 -1.01 -9.13
C THR A 77 6.79 -1.23 -10.59
N SER A 78 7.59 -1.98 -11.35
CA SER A 78 7.30 -2.31 -12.76
C SER A 78 5.98 -3.08 -12.95
N LEU A 79 5.45 -3.68 -11.90
CA LEU A 79 4.20 -4.45 -11.92
C LEU A 79 3.01 -3.69 -11.31
N HIS A 80 3.20 -2.43 -10.87
CA HIS A 80 2.13 -1.66 -10.24
C HIS A 80 0.97 -1.38 -11.21
N ALA A 81 1.26 -0.99 -12.45
CA ALA A 81 0.22 -0.70 -13.44
C ALA A 81 -0.67 -1.93 -13.73
N ASP A 82 -0.05 -3.10 -13.92
CA ASP A 82 -0.79 -4.37 -14.09
C ASP A 82 -1.62 -4.68 -12.84
N ALA A 83 -1.00 -4.58 -11.65
CA ALA A 83 -1.69 -4.84 -10.40
C ALA A 83 -2.90 -3.92 -10.20
N LEU A 84 -2.77 -2.62 -10.47
CA LEU A 84 -3.86 -1.64 -10.37
C LEU A 84 -5.01 -1.99 -11.31
N THR A 85 -4.70 -2.39 -12.55
CA THR A 85 -5.69 -2.82 -13.53
C THR A 85 -6.43 -4.08 -13.06
N ARG A 86 -5.70 -5.06 -12.55
CA ARG A 86 -6.28 -6.34 -12.08
C ARG A 86 -7.17 -6.18 -10.84
N VAL A 87 -6.81 -5.30 -9.91
CA VAL A 87 -7.61 -5.07 -8.68
C VAL A 87 -8.67 -3.99 -8.84
N ARG A 88 -8.87 -3.47 -10.05
CA ARG A 88 -9.84 -2.40 -10.34
C ARG A 88 -11.22 -2.74 -9.78
N GLY A 89 -11.77 -1.87 -8.92
CA GLY A 89 -13.08 -2.05 -8.30
C GLY A 89 -13.14 -3.04 -7.13
N ARG A 90 -12.02 -3.71 -6.77
CA ARG A 90 -12.01 -4.68 -5.65
C ARG A 90 -11.74 -4.05 -4.29
N GLY A 91 -11.25 -2.82 -4.21
CA GLY A 91 -10.91 -2.17 -2.95
C GLY A 91 -11.77 -0.95 -2.67
N GLY A 92 -12.29 -0.81 -1.45
CA GLY A 92 -12.91 0.43 -0.97
C GLY A 92 -11.89 1.58 -0.92
N ALA A 93 -10.63 1.26 -0.59
CA ALA A 93 -9.48 2.16 -0.66
C ALA A 93 -8.24 1.43 -1.16
N LEU A 94 -7.38 2.13 -1.89
CA LEU A 94 -6.08 1.63 -2.34
C LEU A 94 -4.95 2.31 -1.58
N PHE A 95 -3.96 1.54 -1.18
CA PHE A 95 -2.68 2.00 -0.68
C PHE A 95 -1.58 1.55 -1.65
N ILE A 96 -0.89 2.48 -2.29
CA ILE A 96 0.05 2.20 -3.38
C ILE A 96 1.46 2.59 -2.94
N GLU A 97 2.40 1.67 -3.01
CA GLU A 97 3.81 1.98 -2.74
C GLU A 97 4.43 2.89 -3.80
N LYS A 98 5.38 3.67 -3.35
CA LYS A 98 6.15 4.58 -4.20
C LYS A 98 7.35 3.86 -4.85
N PRO A 99 7.76 4.30 -6.05
CA PRO A 99 7.04 5.16 -6.97
C PRO A 99 5.83 4.43 -7.56
N ILE A 100 4.80 5.17 -7.99
CA ILE A 100 3.57 4.57 -8.54
C ILE A 100 3.89 3.76 -9.79
N PHE A 101 4.71 4.34 -10.68
CA PHE A 101 5.13 3.73 -11.94
C PHE A 101 6.65 3.73 -12.04
N SER A 102 7.20 2.80 -12.80
CA SER A 102 8.63 2.76 -13.12
C SER A 102 9.00 3.81 -14.18
N ALA A 103 10.29 4.09 -14.32
CA ALA A 103 10.78 5.07 -15.30
C ALA A 103 10.45 4.69 -16.75
N GLU A 104 10.26 3.41 -17.04
CA GLU A 104 9.89 2.91 -18.37
C GLU A 104 8.40 3.09 -18.66
N GLN A 105 7.59 3.34 -17.65
CA GLN A 105 6.14 3.50 -17.75
C GLN A 105 5.74 4.98 -17.89
N THR A 106 6.48 5.70 -18.71
CA THR A 106 6.20 7.12 -19.01
C THR A 106 4.87 7.27 -19.73
N GLY A 107 4.10 8.27 -19.35
CA GLY A 107 2.79 8.55 -19.95
C GLY A 107 1.61 7.84 -19.29
N LEU A 108 1.83 6.98 -18.30
CA LEU A 108 0.73 6.45 -17.49
C LEU A 108 0.29 7.48 -16.44
N ASP A 109 -1.02 7.67 -16.34
CA ASP A 109 -1.64 8.44 -15.26
C ASP A 109 -2.35 7.48 -14.29
N LEU A 110 -2.20 7.72 -13.00
CA LEU A 110 -2.89 6.95 -11.96
C LEU A 110 -4.41 7.06 -12.13
N ALA A 111 -4.92 8.21 -12.56
CA ALA A 111 -6.35 8.42 -12.78
C ALA A 111 -6.92 7.45 -13.84
N ASP A 112 -6.13 7.09 -14.85
CA ASP A 112 -6.56 6.15 -15.90
C ASP A 112 -6.63 4.70 -15.39
N CYS A 113 -5.84 4.39 -14.38
CA CYS A 113 -5.79 3.06 -13.75
C CYS A 113 -6.93 2.83 -12.74
N LEU A 114 -7.58 3.90 -12.27
CA LEU A 114 -8.55 3.83 -11.19
C LEU A 114 -9.98 4.08 -11.68
N PRO A 115 -11.00 3.45 -11.05
CA PRO A 115 -12.39 3.86 -11.24
C PRO A 115 -12.61 5.31 -10.76
N ALA A 116 -13.55 6.02 -11.38
CA ALA A 116 -13.94 7.36 -10.93
C ALA A 116 -14.36 7.33 -9.45
N GLY A 117 -13.85 8.28 -8.67
CA GLY A 117 -14.12 8.37 -7.24
C GLY A 117 -13.39 7.36 -6.35
N GLN A 118 -12.51 6.52 -6.92
CA GLN A 118 -11.72 5.57 -6.14
C GLN A 118 -10.81 6.29 -5.14
N LYS A 119 -10.93 5.94 -3.88
CA LYS A 119 -10.00 6.43 -2.86
C LYS A 119 -8.65 5.74 -3.02
N ALA A 120 -7.59 6.52 -3.22
CA ALA A 120 -6.22 6.02 -3.30
C ALA A 120 -5.28 6.90 -2.48
N TYR A 121 -4.31 6.27 -1.82
CA TYR A 121 -3.23 6.91 -1.09
C TYR A 121 -1.90 6.35 -1.58
N VAL A 122 -0.99 7.23 -1.97
CA VAL A 122 0.37 6.86 -2.35
C VAL A 122 1.28 7.00 -1.14
N ALA A 123 2.06 5.96 -0.87
CA ALA A 123 2.99 5.93 0.24
C ALA A 123 4.01 7.07 0.14
N ALA A 124 3.95 7.99 1.09
CA ALA A 124 4.86 9.12 1.20
C ALA A 124 5.33 9.24 2.67
N PRO A 125 6.17 8.31 3.15
CA PRO A 125 6.53 8.21 4.57
C PRO A 125 7.20 9.48 5.09
N MET A 126 7.97 10.18 4.26
CA MET A 126 8.60 11.45 4.64
C MET A 126 7.59 12.53 5.02
N ARG A 127 6.38 12.49 4.48
CA ARG A 127 5.31 13.44 4.80
C ARG A 127 4.91 13.41 6.28
N TRP A 128 5.16 12.31 6.95
CA TRP A 128 4.77 12.03 8.34
C TRP A 128 5.96 11.96 9.30
N CYS A 129 7.19 12.21 8.83
CA CYS A 129 8.33 12.26 9.74
C CYS A 129 8.30 13.56 10.57
N GLY A 130 8.79 13.47 11.82
CA GLY A 130 8.72 14.58 12.77
C GLY A 130 9.35 15.87 12.25
N VAL A 131 10.45 15.78 11.51
CA VAL A 131 11.11 16.93 10.88
C VAL A 131 10.19 17.63 9.88
N MET A 132 9.52 16.87 9.00
CA MET A 132 8.61 17.45 8.00
C MET A 132 7.36 18.03 8.63
N LEU A 133 6.85 17.41 9.70
CA LEU A 133 5.72 17.96 10.45
C LEU A 133 6.11 19.28 11.13
N ALA A 134 7.26 19.32 11.80
CA ALA A 134 7.78 20.55 12.44
C ALA A 134 8.05 21.67 11.41
N LEU A 135 8.56 21.33 10.22
CA LEU A 135 8.75 22.29 9.13
C LEU A 135 7.41 22.82 8.62
N LYS A 136 6.43 21.94 8.42
CA LYS A 136 5.09 22.33 7.99
C LYS A 136 4.45 23.36 8.93
N ASP A 137 4.63 23.19 10.24
CA ASP A 137 4.08 24.11 11.25
C ASP A 137 4.82 25.45 11.31
N ARG A 138 6.12 25.47 10.96
CA ARG A 138 6.98 26.67 11.02
C ARG A 138 7.05 27.47 9.72
N LEU A 139 6.77 26.83 8.56
CA LEU A 139 6.84 27.46 7.25
C LEU A 139 5.69 28.43 6.90
N PRO A 140 4.48 28.39 7.48
CA PRO A 140 3.48 29.40 7.21
C PRO A 140 4.03 30.79 7.54
N GLY A 141 4.14 31.65 6.52
CA GLY A 141 4.73 32.98 6.64
C GLY A 141 6.22 33.10 6.29
N LEU A 142 6.92 32.00 6.09
CA LEU A 142 8.26 32.02 5.50
C LEU A 142 8.15 31.88 3.97
N HIS A 143 8.93 32.71 3.28
CA HIS A 143 9.09 32.61 1.82
C HIS A 143 10.51 32.15 1.53
N PRO A 144 10.85 30.83 1.64
CA PRO A 144 12.19 30.35 1.38
C PRO A 144 12.48 30.50 -0.11
N TYR A 145 13.58 31.17 -0.45
CA TYR A 145 14.05 31.27 -1.83
C TYR A 145 14.81 30.01 -2.27
N CYS A 146 15.26 29.22 -1.33
CA CYS A 146 15.98 27.97 -1.59
C CYS A 146 15.81 26.99 -0.45
N ALA A 147 15.60 25.71 -0.78
CA ALA A 147 15.64 24.61 0.17
C ALA A 147 16.64 23.55 -0.32
N ARG A 148 17.54 23.09 0.54
CA ARG A 148 18.45 21.97 0.28
C ARG A 148 18.08 20.79 1.17
N VAL A 149 17.72 19.67 0.56
CA VAL A 149 17.43 18.41 1.26
C VAL A 149 18.55 17.43 0.95
N ILE A 150 19.17 16.88 1.98
CA ILE A 150 20.21 15.85 1.87
C ILE A 150 19.63 14.57 2.48
N CYS A 151 19.53 13.52 1.68
CA CYS A 151 19.20 12.17 2.12
C CYS A 151 20.45 11.31 2.02
N SER A 152 20.88 10.73 3.13
CA SER A 152 21.99 9.78 3.20
C SER A 152 21.50 8.39 3.51
#